data_55be100dae64d509f83c613fda0b1171
#
_entry.id   55be100dae64d509f83c613fda0b1171
#
_cell.length_a   1.000
_cell.length_b   1.000
_cell.length_c   1.000
_cell.angle_alpha   90.00
_cell.angle_beta   90.00
_cell.angle_gamma   90.00
#
_symmetry.space_group_name_H-M   'P 1'
#
loop_
_entity.id
_entity.type
_entity.pdbx_description
1 polymer ?
#
loop_
_entity_poly.entity_id
_entity_poly.type
_entity_poly.pdbx_seq_one_letter_code
_entity_poly.pdbx_strand_id
1 'polypeptide(L)'
;MDRNQTTRAEVLIRDATDSDIDAVNDIYNHYVLTCTCTYQVEPDTIADREAWFKEHGPNHPVIVAELGDEVVAWGSLSRWGSNRGRHAYRFTVEDSVYVRHDMHGRGIGAAVLTELLRRSKDLGYHSVLASISADRTPSVSLHEKFGFVKVAHLPQVGTKFDKWLDVVYLQKML
;
A
#
# COMPACT_ATOMS: atom_id res chain seq x y z
N MET A 1 10.84 -41.75 12.61
CA MET A 1 10.09 -40.60 13.15
C MET A 1 10.37 -39.41 12.23
N ASP A 2 9.61 -39.33 11.16
CA ASP A 2 9.71 -38.25 10.20
C ASP A 2 9.09 -36.97 10.79
N ARG A 3 9.95 -35.97 11.03
CA ARG A 3 9.47 -34.62 11.34
C ARG A 3 8.99 -34.01 10.03
N ASN A 4 7.70 -33.96 9.87
CA ASN A 4 7.00 -33.23 8.82
C ASN A 4 7.44 -31.75 8.88
N GLN A 5 8.50 -31.39 8.16
CA GLN A 5 8.83 -30.00 7.87
C GLN A 5 7.80 -29.50 6.86
N THR A 6 6.70 -28.98 7.37
CA THR A 6 5.81 -28.14 6.56
C THR A 6 6.63 -26.94 6.15
N THR A 7 7.18 -26.97 4.95
CA THR A 7 7.84 -25.80 4.33
C THR A 7 6.81 -24.70 4.28
N ARG A 8 6.98 -23.72 5.17
CA ARG A 8 6.16 -22.50 5.14
C ARG A 8 6.46 -21.85 3.80
N ALA A 9 5.48 -21.80 2.89
CA ALA A 9 5.66 -21.17 1.59
C ALA A 9 6.16 -19.74 1.82
N GLU A 10 7.33 -19.45 1.26
CA GLU A 10 8.00 -18.18 1.41
C GLU A 10 7.31 -17.15 0.50
N VAL A 11 7.03 -15.97 1.04
CA VAL A 11 6.44 -14.88 0.25
C VAL A 11 7.53 -14.26 -0.58
N LEU A 12 7.38 -14.31 -1.91
CA LEU A 12 8.26 -13.64 -2.87
C LEU A 12 7.73 -12.23 -3.15
N ILE A 13 8.60 -11.23 -3.04
CA ILE A 13 8.26 -9.85 -3.44
C ILE A 13 9.00 -9.52 -4.73
N ARG A 14 8.28 -9.04 -5.72
CA ARG A 14 8.81 -8.65 -7.03
C ARG A 14 8.11 -7.41 -7.58
N ASP A 15 8.66 -6.84 -8.65
CA ASP A 15 7.96 -5.81 -9.41
C ASP A 15 6.66 -6.37 -9.99
N ALA A 16 5.62 -5.55 -9.96
CA ALA A 16 4.37 -5.85 -10.64
C ALA A 16 4.56 -5.72 -12.16
N THR A 17 3.83 -6.55 -12.88
CA THR A 17 3.76 -6.56 -14.34
C THR A 17 2.31 -6.38 -14.81
N ASP A 18 2.10 -6.19 -16.09
CA ASP A 18 0.75 -6.08 -16.66
C ASP A 18 -0.12 -7.32 -16.34
N SER A 19 0.49 -8.50 -16.19
CA SER A 19 -0.24 -9.73 -15.84
C SER A 19 -0.75 -9.76 -14.40
N ASP A 20 -0.30 -8.86 -13.53
CA ASP A 20 -0.72 -8.78 -12.14
C ASP A 20 -1.91 -7.82 -11.93
N ILE A 21 -2.27 -7.05 -12.97
CA ILE A 21 -3.28 -5.99 -12.88
C ILE A 21 -4.62 -6.51 -12.36
N ASP A 22 -5.08 -7.66 -12.84
CA ASP A 22 -6.34 -8.26 -12.39
C ASP A 22 -6.31 -8.53 -10.89
N ALA A 23 -5.25 -9.18 -10.39
CA ALA A 23 -5.12 -9.51 -8.98
C ALA A 23 -4.97 -8.25 -8.10
N VAL A 24 -4.19 -7.26 -8.55
CA VAL A 24 -4.06 -5.95 -7.88
C VAL A 24 -5.41 -5.26 -7.79
N ASN A 25 -6.18 -5.26 -8.87
CA ASN A 25 -7.51 -4.66 -8.94
C ASN A 25 -8.51 -5.37 -8.03
N ASP A 26 -8.53 -6.70 -8.05
CA ASP A 26 -9.42 -7.50 -7.20
C ASP A 26 -9.15 -7.26 -5.72
N ILE A 27 -7.87 -7.26 -5.30
CA ILE A 27 -7.50 -6.97 -3.92
C ILE A 27 -7.95 -5.56 -3.52
N TYR A 28 -7.74 -4.56 -4.37
CA TYR A 28 -8.13 -3.18 -4.07
C TYR A 28 -9.65 -2.99 -4.02
N ASN A 29 -10.37 -3.50 -5.02
CA ASN A 29 -11.82 -3.37 -5.13
C ASN A 29 -12.56 -4.08 -3.99
N HIS A 30 -12.03 -5.19 -3.47
CA HIS A 30 -12.55 -5.78 -2.25
C HIS A 30 -12.63 -4.72 -1.13
N TYR A 31 -11.58 -3.93 -0.94
CA TYR A 31 -11.53 -2.88 0.08
C TYR A 31 -12.36 -1.64 -0.27
N VAL A 32 -12.48 -1.30 -1.54
CA VAL A 32 -13.41 -0.25 -1.97
C VAL A 32 -14.83 -0.57 -1.53
N LEU A 33 -15.25 -1.82 -1.65
CA LEU A 33 -16.62 -2.24 -1.35
C LEU A 33 -16.87 -2.56 0.13
N THR A 34 -15.83 -2.89 0.92
CA THR A 34 -16.03 -3.47 2.25
C THR A 34 -15.34 -2.72 3.39
N CYS A 35 -14.51 -1.73 3.09
CA CYS A 35 -13.61 -1.16 4.07
C CYS A 35 -13.51 0.37 3.95
N THR A 36 -13.18 1.02 5.07
CA THR A 36 -12.81 2.45 5.14
C THR A 36 -11.32 2.68 4.90
N CYS A 37 -10.54 1.64 4.62
CA CYS A 37 -9.10 1.73 4.37
C CYS A 37 -8.73 2.40 3.04
N THR A 38 -9.68 2.57 2.16
CA THR A 38 -9.64 3.47 1.00
C THR A 38 -10.89 4.32 0.96
N TYR A 39 -10.77 5.60 0.57
CA TYR A 39 -11.91 6.53 0.48
C TYR A 39 -12.53 6.54 -0.92
N GLN A 40 -12.02 5.72 -1.83
CA GLN A 40 -12.70 5.44 -3.08
C GLN A 40 -14.03 4.74 -2.80
N VAL A 41 -15.08 5.16 -3.49
CA VAL A 41 -16.46 4.68 -3.30
C VAL A 41 -16.86 3.69 -4.37
N GLU A 42 -16.49 3.99 -5.62
CA GLU A 42 -16.77 3.13 -6.77
C GLU A 42 -15.56 2.25 -7.10
N PRO A 43 -15.77 0.95 -7.38
CA PRO A 43 -14.69 0.06 -7.80
C PRO A 43 -14.05 0.52 -9.11
N ASP A 44 -12.75 0.34 -9.24
CA ASP A 44 -12.05 0.54 -10.51
C ASP A 44 -12.40 -0.57 -11.50
N THR A 45 -12.55 -0.18 -12.76
CA THR A 45 -12.49 -1.14 -13.87
C THR A 45 -11.04 -1.58 -14.10
N ILE A 46 -10.84 -2.65 -14.86
CA ILE A 46 -9.48 -3.06 -15.28
C ILE A 46 -8.80 -1.93 -16.06
N ALA A 47 -9.52 -1.22 -16.93
CA ALA A 47 -8.97 -0.10 -17.68
C ALA A 47 -8.50 1.07 -16.78
N ASP A 48 -9.24 1.35 -15.70
CA ASP A 48 -8.83 2.36 -14.71
C ASP A 48 -7.55 1.93 -13.99
N ARG A 49 -7.47 0.65 -13.60
CA ARG A 49 -6.29 0.09 -12.94
C ARG A 49 -5.07 0.06 -13.85
N GLU A 50 -5.24 -0.29 -15.11
CA GLU A 50 -4.18 -0.20 -16.12
C GLU A 50 -3.69 1.25 -16.31
N ALA A 51 -4.60 2.21 -16.36
CA ALA A 51 -4.25 3.63 -16.47
C ALA A 51 -3.44 4.09 -15.25
N TRP A 52 -3.90 3.73 -14.04
CA TRP A 52 -3.18 3.97 -12.79
C TRP A 52 -1.78 3.33 -12.80
N PHE A 53 -1.67 2.08 -13.26
CA PHE A 53 -0.38 1.37 -13.32
C PHE A 53 0.60 2.05 -14.28
N LYS A 54 0.13 2.54 -15.42
CA LYS A 54 0.94 3.28 -16.41
C LYS A 54 1.45 4.64 -15.92
N GLU A 55 0.79 5.23 -14.92
CA GLU A 55 1.29 6.46 -14.26
C GLU A 55 2.48 6.18 -13.33
N HIS A 56 2.69 4.92 -12.99
CA HIS A 56 3.82 4.44 -12.20
C HIS A 56 5.00 4.08 -13.11
N GLY A 57 6.18 3.99 -12.53
CA GLY A 57 7.39 3.68 -13.28
C GLY A 57 8.57 3.45 -12.34
N PRO A 58 9.80 3.41 -12.83
CA PRO A 58 10.96 3.03 -12.03
C PRO A 58 11.16 3.91 -10.78
N ASN A 59 10.76 5.18 -10.82
CA ASN A 59 10.83 6.06 -9.65
C ASN A 59 9.64 5.91 -8.69
N HIS A 60 8.55 5.32 -9.13
CA HIS A 60 7.34 5.10 -8.34
C HIS A 60 6.92 3.64 -8.53
N PRO A 61 7.66 2.68 -7.95
CA PRO A 61 7.43 1.26 -8.21
C PRO A 61 6.09 0.78 -7.66
N VAL A 62 5.50 -0.17 -8.38
CA VAL A 62 4.44 -1.04 -7.89
C VAL A 62 5.04 -2.43 -7.72
N ILE A 63 4.84 -3.02 -6.55
CA ILE A 63 5.33 -4.36 -6.21
C ILE A 63 4.19 -5.28 -5.80
N VAL A 64 4.37 -6.56 -6.02
CA VAL A 64 3.45 -7.61 -5.56
C VAL A 64 4.16 -8.57 -4.62
N ALA A 65 3.38 -9.14 -3.70
CA ALA A 65 3.79 -10.25 -2.87
C ALA A 65 3.07 -11.51 -3.37
N GLU A 66 3.84 -12.51 -3.71
CA GLU A 66 3.40 -13.77 -4.30
C GLU A 66 3.61 -14.92 -3.33
N LEU A 67 2.62 -15.77 -3.18
CA LEU A 67 2.67 -16.98 -2.38
C LEU A 67 2.29 -18.18 -3.24
N GLY A 68 3.28 -19.02 -3.61
CA GLY A 68 3.09 -19.96 -4.71
C GLY A 68 2.92 -19.17 -6.02
N ASP A 69 1.86 -19.44 -6.76
CA ASP A 69 1.55 -18.77 -8.03
C ASP A 69 0.48 -17.67 -7.88
N GLU A 70 0.13 -17.29 -6.64
CA GLU A 70 -0.93 -16.33 -6.37
C GLU A 70 -0.38 -15.00 -5.83
N VAL A 71 -0.82 -13.88 -6.40
CA VAL A 71 -0.62 -12.55 -5.82
C VAL A 71 -1.51 -12.40 -4.60
N VAL A 72 -0.92 -12.20 -3.43
CA VAL A 72 -1.60 -12.12 -2.14
C VAL A 72 -1.52 -10.73 -1.49
N ALA A 73 -0.71 -9.85 -2.03
CA ALA A 73 -0.63 -8.45 -1.61
C ALA A 73 0.04 -7.61 -2.70
N TRP A 74 -0.13 -6.32 -2.60
CA TRP A 74 0.61 -5.36 -3.40
C TRP A 74 0.94 -4.11 -2.60
N GLY A 75 1.91 -3.35 -3.07
CA GLY A 75 2.23 -2.04 -2.55
C GLY A 75 2.78 -1.14 -3.65
N SER A 76 2.71 0.15 -3.42
CA SER A 76 3.23 1.14 -4.36
C SER A 76 3.85 2.33 -3.65
N LEU A 77 4.72 3.03 -4.37
CA LEU A 77 5.14 4.39 -4.05
C LEU A 77 4.52 5.32 -5.07
N SER A 78 3.83 6.34 -4.59
CA SER A 78 3.19 7.35 -5.43
C SER A 78 3.75 8.73 -5.10
N ARG A 79 3.62 9.66 -6.06
CA ARG A 79 3.96 11.06 -5.79
C ARG A 79 3.07 11.61 -4.70
N TRP A 80 3.65 12.24 -3.69
CA TRP A 80 2.86 12.89 -2.67
C TRP A 80 2.23 14.19 -3.19
N GLY A 81 0.91 14.30 -3.00
CA GLY A 81 0.11 15.44 -3.45
C GLY A 81 -0.15 15.46 -4.96
N SER A 82 -1.13 16.22 -5.40
CA SER A 82 -1.47 16.41 -6.82
C SER A 82 -0.45 17.35 -7.50
N ASN A 83 0.68 16.82 -7.90
CA ASN A 83 1.92 17.57 -8.10
C ASN A 83 2.20 18.08 -9.50
N ARG A 84 1.24 18.54 -10.26
CA ARG A 84 1.59 19.25 -11.49
C ARG A 84 2.44 20.49 -11.15
N GLY A 85 3.76 20.41 -11.43
CA GLY A 85 4.69 21.54 -11.33
C GLY A 85 5.28 21.85 -9.96
N ARG A 86 5.01 21.07 -8.91
CA ARG A 86 5.56 21.31 -7.57
C ARG A 86 6.82 20.51 -7.31
N HIS A 87 7.90 20.78 -8.04
CA HIS A 87 9.17 20.04 -7.94
C HIS A 87 9.81 20.01 -6.55
N ALA A 88 9.42 20.90 -5.63
CA ALA A 88 9.90 20.90 -4.26
C ALA A 88 9.56 19.61 -3.51
N TYR A 89 8.49 18.90 -3.88
CA TYR A 89 8.07 17.65 -3.26
C TYR A 89 8.69 16.38 -3.87
N ARG A 90 9.60 16.51 -4.85
CA ARG A 90 10.18 15.38 -5.60
C ARG A 90 10.87 14.32 -4.77
N PHE A 91 11.26 14.62 -3.52
CA PHE A 91 11.90 13.69 -2.59
C PHE A 91 10.94 13.13 -1.53
N THR A 92 9.63 13.33 -1.72
CA THR A 92 8.58 12.81 -0.84
C THR A 92 7.67 11.92 -1.65
N VAL A 93 7.39 10.73 -1.13
CA VAL A 93 6.44 9.77 -1.70
C VAL A 93 5.41 9.36 -0.68
N GLU A 94 4.29 8.88 -1.17
CA GLU A 94 3.24 8.23 -0.37
C GLU A 94 3.27 6.74 -0.67
N ASP A 95 3.23 5.91 0.36
CA ASP A 95 3.13 4.47 0.23
C ASP A 95 1.67 4.00 0.25
N SER A 96 1.44 2.87 -0.39
CA SER A 96 0.21 2.10 -0.30
C SER A 96 0.55 0.64 -0.07
N VAL A 97 -0.15 -0.01 0.85
CA VAL A 97 0.01 -1.43 1.16
C VAL A 97 -1.36 -2.08 1.31
N TYR A 98 -1.64 -3.06 0.46
CA TYR A 98 -2.88 -3.83 0.48
C TYR A 98 -2.59 -5.32 0.49
N VAL A 99 -3.10 -6.01 1.49
CA VAL A 99 -2.96 -7.47 1.64
C VAL A 99 -4.32 -8.10 1.41
N ARG A 100 -4.41 -9.16 0.61
CA ARG A 100 -5.65 -9.90 0.39
C ARG A 100 -6.30 -10.25 1.74
N HIS A 101 -7.59 -10.05 1.85
CA HIS A 101 -8.31 -10.05 3.13
C HIS A 101 -8.18 -11.36 3.93
N ASP A 102 -8.02 -12.51 3.27
CA ASP A 102 -7.83 -13.83 3.87
C ASP A 102 -6.37 -14.13 4.26
N MET A 103 -5.44 -13.21 3.96
CA MET A 103 -4.00 -13.36 4.18
C MET A 103 -3.44 -12.46 5.30
N HIS A 104 -4.32 -11.78 6.05
CA HIS A 104 -3.90 -10.93 7.16
C HIS A 104 -3.23 -11.72 8.30
N GLY A 105 -2.43 -11.05 9.12
CA GLY A 105 -1.79 -11.64 10.30
C GLY A 105 -0.61 -12.55 9.99
N ARG A 106 -0.18 -12.67 8.74
CA ARG A 106 0.92 -13.56 8.30
C ARG A 106 2.25 -12.84 8.07
N GLY A 107 2.33 -11.54 8.38
CA GLY A 107 3.54 -10.73 8.18
C GLY A 107 3.72 -10.18 6.76
N ILE A 108 2.79 -10.47 5.83
CA ILE A 108 2.90 -10.08 4.42
C ILE A 108 2.96 -8.56 4.25
N GLY A 109 2.09 -7.82 4.94
CA GLY A 109 2.11 -6.35 4.90
C GLY A 109 3.43 -5.76 5.41
N ALA A 110 4.04 -6.37 6.42
CA ALA A 110 5.36 -5.98 6.92
C ALA A 110 6.45 -6.24 5.88
N ALA A 111 6.41 -7.36 5.17
CA ALA A 111 7.36 -7.66 4.10
C ALA A 111 7.24 -6.68 2.93
N VAL A 112 6.01 -6.36 2.50
CA VAL A 112 5.75 -5.35 1.45
C VAL A 112 6.27 -3.98 1.88
N LEU A 113 5.95 -3.51 3.09
CA LEU A 113 6.42 -2.21 3.59
C LEU A 113 7.95 -2.16 3.74
N THR A 114 8.58 -3.26 4.18
CA THR A 114 10.05 -3.38 4.22
C THR A 114 10.66 -3.11 2.84
N GLU A 115 10.14 -3.75 1.81
CA GLU A 115 10.67 -3.60 0.45
C GLU A 115 10.41 -2.20 -0.12
N LEU A 116 9.22 -1.61 0.12
CA LEU A 116 8.94 -0.23 -0.29
C LEU A 116 9.90 0.76 0.36
N LEU A 117 10.18 0.61 1.66
CA LEU A 117 11.14 1.48 2.36
C LEU A 117 12.57 1.30 1.87
N ARG A 118 12.98 0.07 1.57
CA ARG A 118 14.29 -0.21 0.97
C ARG A 118 14.40 0.51 -0.39
N ARG A 119 13.41 0.32 -1.26
CA ARG A 119 13.39 0.99 -2.58
C ARG A 119 13.34 2.50 -2.47
N SER A 120 12.59 3.03 -1.51
CA SER A 120 12.55 4.48 -1.27
C SER A 120 13.93 5.06 -0.98
N LYS A 121 14.74 4.36 -0.17
CA LYS A 121 16.13 4.74 0.10
C LYS A 121 17.00 4.65 -1.15
N ASP A 122 16.92 3.54 -1.88
CA ASP A 122 17.73 3.32 -3.08
C ASP A 122 17.43 4.35 -4.17
N LEU A 123 16.17 4.82 -4.26
CA LEU A 123 15.74 5.89 -5.17
C LEU A 123 16.07 7.30 -4.68
N GLY A 124 16.64 7.44 -3.48
CA GLY A 124 17.05 8.74 -2.93
C GLY A 124 15.90 9.59 -2.39
N TYR A 125 14.78 9.00 -2.04
CA TYR A 125 13.72 9.72 -1.35
C TYR A 125 14.15 10.07 0.07
N HIS A 126 13.68 11.20 0.55
CA HIS A 126 13.97 11.72 1.88
C HIS A 126 12.86 11.42 2.89
N SER A 127 11.63 11.32 2.41
CA SER A 127 10.44 11.17 3.25
C SER A 127 9.41 10.25 2.59
N VAL A 128 8.82 9.37 3.40
CA VAL A 128 7.66 8.55 3.03
C VAL A 128 6.49 8.94 3.92
N LEU A 129 5.35 9.20 3.31
CA LEU A 129 4.07 9.47 3.95
C LEU A 129 3.15 8.27 3.81
N ALA A 130 2.33 8.03 4.81
CA ALA A 130 1.20 7.11 4.78
C ALA A 130 -0.07 7.86 5.17
N SER A 131 -1.08 7.83 4.30
CA SER A 131 -2.41 8.38 4.54
C SER A 131 -3.34 7.23 4.95
N ILE A 132 -3.79 7.22 6.20
CA ILE A 132 -4.50 6.08 6.79
C ILE A 132 -5.80 6.57 7.41
N SER A 133 -6.90 5.85 7.16
CA SER A 133 -8.13 6.08 7.90
C SER A 133 -7.90 5.82 9.38
N ALA A 134 -8.30 6.77 10.24
CA ALA A 134 -7.99 6.74 11.67
C ALA A 134 -8.55 5.51 12.42
N ASP A 135 -9.59 4.87 11.86
CA ASP A 135 -10.18 3.64 12.38
C ASP A 135 -9.40 2.37 11.99
N ARG A 136 -8.35 2.48 11.17
CA ARG A 136 -7.51 1.35 10.72
C ARG A 136 -6.30 1.12 11.62
N THR A 137 -6.55 0.86 12.90
CA THR A 137 -5.50 0.59 13.90
C THR A 137 -4.42 -0.39 13.44
N PRO A 138 -4.73 -1.52 12.77
CA PRO A 138 -3.68 -2.43 12.30
C PRO A 138 -2.70 -1.78 11.31
N SER A 139 -3.19 -0.91 10.40
CA SER A 139 -2.32 -0.20 9.46
C SER A 139 -1.49 0.86 10.16
N VAL A 140 -2.08 1.65 11.07
CA VAL A 140 -1.36 2.62 11.89
C VAL A 140 -0.25 1.92 12.68
N SER A 141 -0.58 0.85 13.41
CA SER A 141 0.40 0.09 14.21
C SER A 141 1.51 -0.55 13.36
N LEU A 142 1.19 -0.98 12.14
CA LEU A 142 2.21 -1.48 11.22
C LEU A 142 3.23 -0.39 10.92
N HIS A 143 2.77 0.78 10.47
CA HIS A 143 3.66 1.89 10.11
C HIS A 143 4.47 2.40 11.30
N GLU A 144 3.85 2.53 12.49
CA GLU A 144 4.54 2.91 13.72
C GLU A 144 5.70 1.96 14.07
N LYS A 145 5.51 0.64 13.91
CA LYS A 145 6.58 -0.37 14.08
C LYS A 145 7.76 -0.18 13.12
N PHE A 146 7.51 0.41 11.96
CA PHE A 146 8.54 0.75 10.98
C PHE A 146 9.13 2.15 11.19
N GLY A 147 8.78 2.82 12.29
CA GLY A 147 9.33 4.11 12.67
C GLY A 147 8.65 5.30 12.00
N PHE A 148 7.45 5.13 11.48
CA PHE A 148 6.61 6.27 11.12
C PHE A 148 6.07 6.94 12.39
N VAL A 149 5.94 8.26 12.33
CA VAL A 149 5.33 9.07 13.40
C VAL A 149 4.10 9.78 12.86
N LYS A 150 3.06 9.90 13.67
CA LYS A 150 1.86 10.65 13.30
C LYS A 150 2.20 12.14 13.26
N VAL A 151 1.99 12.76 12.10
CA VAL A 151 2.29 14.19 11.86
C VAL A 151 1.02 15.03 11.65
N ALA A 152 -0.11 14.41 11.34
CA ALA A 152 -1.39 15.12 11.21
C ALA A 152 -2.58 14.20 11.52
N HIS A 153 -3.69 14.84 11.93
CA HIS A 153 -5.01 14.23 12.05
C HIS A 153 -6.04 15.20 11.44
N LEU A 154 -6.75 14.71 10.46
CA LEU A 154 -7.80 15.47 9.75
C LEU A 154 -9.16 14.88 10.14
N PRO A 155 -9.92 15.52 11.02
CA PRO A 155 -11.22 15.03 11.44
C PRO A 155 -12.25 15.22 10.33
N GLN A 156 -13.10 14.22 10.12
CA GLN A 156 -14.26 14.24 9.24
C GLN A 156 -13.99 14.76 7.82
N VAL A 157 -12.83 14.38 7.25
CA VAL A 157 -12.39 14.85 5.95
C VAL A 157 -12.98 14.04 4.78
N GLY A 158 -13.54 12.87 5.05
CA GLY A 158 -14.19 12.01 4.05
C GLY A 158 -15.49 11.41 4.58
N THR A 159 -16.26 10.84 3.67
CA THR A 159 -17.47 10.09 4.02
C THR A 159 -17.54 8.79 3.22
N LYS A 160 -17.89 7.69 3.89
CA LYS A 160 -18.11 6.38 3.27
C LYS A 160 -18.99 5.52 4.19
N PHE A 161 -19.90 4.71 3.61
CA PHE A 161 -20.83 3.89 4.36
C PHE A 161 -21.65 4.71 5.40
N ASP A 162 -22.12 5.89 4.98
CA ASP A 162 -22.89 6.84 5.81
C ASP A 162 -22.18 7.28 7.10
N LYS A 163 -20.83 7.27 7.10
CA LYS A 163 -20.01 7.70 8.24
C LYS A 163 -19.03 8.76 7.82
N TRP A 164 -18.84 9.76 8.66
CA TRP A 164 -17.73 10.68 8.57
C TRP A 164 -16.46 9.98 9.04
N LEU A 165 -15.39 10.17 8.29
CA LEU A 165 -14.12 9.48 8.47
C LEU A 165 -12.98 10.46 8.65
N ASP A 166 -12.12 10.13 9.60
CA ASP A 166 -10.89 10.87 9.88
C ASP A 166 -9.70 10.24 9.17
N VAL A 167 -8.79 11.07 8.69
CA VAL A 167 -7.49 10.63 8.15
C VAL A 167 -6.37 11.00 9.12
N VAL A 168 -5.45 10.08 9.35
CA VAL A 168 -4.18 10.36 9.98
C VAL A 168 -3.07 10.26 8.94
N TYR A 169 -2.13 11.22 8.99
CA TYR A 169 -0.89 11.13 8.23
C TYR A 169 0.24 10.69 9.15
N LEU A 170 0.91 9.63 8.75
CA LEU A 170 2.16 9.19 9.36
C LEU A 170 3.31 9.48 8.41
N GLN A 171 4.45 9.84 8.94
CA GLN A 171 5.63 10.19 8.16
C GLN A 171 6.85 9.46 8.69
N LYS A 172 7.69 8.98 7.78
CA LYS A 172 9.02 8.45 8.07
C LYS A 172 10.06 9.22 7.28
N MET A 173 11.07 9.72 7.99
CA MET A 173 12.30 10.21 7.39
C MET A 173 13.23 9.01 7.10
N LEU A 174 13.87 8.98 5.94
CA LEU A 174 14.70 7.87 5.47
C LEU A 174 16.18 8.07 5.76
#